data_0e00ed31145a267c0be96f24b404e0fb
#
_entry.id   0e00ed31145a267c0be96f24b404e0fb
#
_cell.length_a   1.000
_cell.length_b   1.000
_cell.length_c   1.000
_cell.angle_alpha   90.00
_cell.angle_beta   90.00
_cell.angle_gamma   90.00
#
_symmetry.space_group_name_H-M   'P 1'
#
loop_
_entity.id
_entity.type
_entity.pdbx_description
1 polymer ?
#
loop_
_entity_poly.entity_id
_entity_poly.type
_entity_poly.pdbx_seq_one_letter_code
_entity_poly.pdbx_strand_id
1 'polypeptide(L)'
;MQAMIDELAKQAEESLGQVSSKETLASFWQEYLSKNGKIPALMKNLRSVAPEERPAMGKIINELKQKVQADYDAAAAKVKEAELAARNAAETVDITLPAKTRAVGGLHPLTLVTNQIIDVFSGMGFAVADAPEIEDDDHNFT
;
A
#
# COMPACT_ATOMS: atom_id res chain seq x y z
N MET A 1 -2.08 33.89 -25.85
CA MET A 1 -2.23 33.15 -24.58
C MET A 1 -3.14 31.95 -24.75
N GLN A 2 -4.36 32.09 -25.28
CA GLN A 2 -5.30 30.97 -25.45
C GLN A 2 -4.71 29.85 -26.31
N ALA A 3 -4.08 30.16 -27.45
CA ALA A 3 -3.41 29.18 -28.29
C ALA A 3 -2.29 28.39 -27.59
N MET A 4 -1.57 29.00 -26.64
CA MET A 4 -0.55 28.32 -25.82
C MET A 4 -1.16 27.36 -24.80
N ILE A 5 -2.34 27.66 -24.29
CA ILE A 5 -3.07 26.80 -23.35
C ILE A 5 -3.59 25.58 -24.10
N ASP A 6 -4.16 25.79 -25.27
CA ASP A 6 -4.69 24.70 -26.13
C ASP A 6 -3.56 23.76 -26.62
N GLU A 7 -2.41 24.34 -26.95
CA GLU A 7 -1.25 23.56 -27.36
C GLU A 7 -0.65 22.76 -26.21
N LEU A 8 -0.59 23.32 -25.00
CA LEU A 8 -0.17 22.60 -23.80
C LEU A 8 -1.16 21.51 -23.40
N ALA A 9 -2.45 21.72 -23.61
CA ALA A 9 -3.47 20.70 -23.39
C ALA A 9 -3.24 19.48 -24.29
N LYS A 10 -3.01 19.72 -25.60
CA LYS A 10 -2.71 18.65 -26.56
C LYS A 10 -1.42 17.91 -26.24
N GLN A 11 -0.35 18.66 -25.92
CA GLN A 11 0.92 18.04 -25.53
C GLN A 11 0.80 17.19 -24.27
N ALA A 12 -0.01 17.62 -23.29
CA ALA A 12 -0.28 16.85 -22.08
C ALA A 12 -1.07 15.57 -22.40
N GLU A 13 -2.09 15.64 -23.24
CA GLU A 13 -2.87 14.46 -23.66
C GLU A 13 -2.00 13.46 -24.45
N GLU A 14 -1.16 13.93 -25.38
CA GLU A 14 -0.24 13.07 -26.13
C GLU A 14 0.81 12.41 -25.23
N SER A 15 1.41 13.18 -24.32
CA SER A 15 2.40 12.66 -23.36
C SER A 15 1.77 11.64 -22.42
N LEU A 16 0.53 11.85 -21.97
CA LEU A 16 -0.22 10.93 -21.13
C LEU A 16 -0.56 9.62 -21.85
N GLY A 17 -0.85 9.70 -23.17
CA GLY A 17 -1.08 8.52 -23.99
C GLY A 17 0.13 7.60 -24.12
N GLN A 18 1.33 8.12 -23.90
CA GLN A 18 2.59 7.36 -23.96
C GLN A 18 3.03 6.81 -22.59
N VAL A 19 2.30 7.14 -21.50
CA VAL A 19 2.61 6.67 -20.16
C VAL A 19 2.26 5.20 -20.01
N SER A 20 3.27 4.37 -19.84
CA SER A 20 3.14 2.92 -19.65
C SER A 20 3.82 2.41 -18.36
N SER A 21 4.60 3.25 -17.68
CA SER A 21 5.34 2.87 -16.48
C SER A 21 5.27 3.95 -15.40
N LYS A 22 5.64 3.57 -14.15
CA LYS A 22 5.77 4.52 -13.04
C LYS A 22 6.77 5.64 -13.31
N GLU A 23 7.85 5.33 -14.00
CA GLU A 23 8.91 6.29 -14.32
C GLU A 23 8.41 7.37 -15.28
N THR A 24 7.70 6.94 -16.35
CA THR A 24 7.09 7.86 -17.31
C THR A 24 5.99 8.70 -16.67
N LEU A 25 5.24 8.12 -15.74
CA LEU A 25 4.22 8.82 -14.96
C LEU A 25 4.84 9.88 -14.03
N ALA A 26 5.94 9.56 -13.35
CA ALA A 26 6.67 10.51 -12.50
C ALA A 26 7.28 11.65 -13.31
N SER A 27 7.84 11.36 -14.49
CA SER A 27 8.38 12.36 -15.41
C SER A 27 7.29 13.31 -15.89
N PHE A 28 6.13 12.79 -16.27
CA PHE A 28 4.95 13.59 -16.62
C PHE A 28 4.53 14.51 -15.49
N TRP A 29 4.44 13.99 -14.27
CA TRP A 29 4.07 14.80 -13.11
C TRP A 29 5.06 15.95 -12.86
N GLN A 30 6.37 15.66 -12.98
CA GLN A 30 7.41 16.68 -12.83
C GLN A 30 7.32 17.76 -13.91
N GLU A 31 7.04 17.37 -15.15
CA GLU A 31 7.01 18.29 -16.29
C GLU A 31 5.77 19.19 -16.30
N TYR A 32 4.59 18.66 -15.93
CA TYR A 32 3.33 19.38 -16.08
C TYR A 32 2.75 19.89 -14.76
N LEU A 33 2.76 19.11 -13.70
CA LEU A 33 2.02 19.35 -12.47
C LEU A 33 2.89 19.84 -11.28
N SER A 34 4.21 19.66 -11.32
CA SER A 34 5.11 20.07 -10.23
C SER A 34 5.14 21.59 -10.07
N LYS A 35 5.68 22.09 -8.94
CA LYS A 35 5.80 23.53 -8.64
C LYS A 35 6.51 24.32 -9.74
N ASN A 36 7.40 23.70 -10.49
CA ASN A 36 8.16 24.26 -11.61
C ASN A 36 7.66 23.76 -12.96
N GLY A 37 6.54 23.04 -13.00
CA GLY A 37 5.96 22.48 -14.19
C GLY A 37 5.35 23.54 -15.13
N LYS A 38 5.03 23.08 -16.34
CA LYS A 38 4.49 23.95 -17.41
C LYS A 38 3.18 24.63 -17.02
N ILE A 39 2.29 23.95 -16.27
CA ILE A 39 0.99 24.51 -15.86
C ILE A 39 1.15 25.60 -14.81
N PRO A 40 1.91 25.43 -13.70
CA PRO A 40 2.18 26.55 -12.77
C PRO A 40 2.98 27.70 -13.40
N ALA A 41 3.81 27.44 -14.40
CA ALA A 41 4.53 28.49 -15.11
C ALA A 41 3.55 29.40 -15.89
N LEU A 42 2.49 28.83 -16.48
CA LEU A 42 1.43 29.63 -17.10
C LEU A 42 0.70 30.53 -16.08
N MET A 43 0.47 30.04 -14.87
CA MET A 43 -0.12 30.86 -13.79
C MET A 43 0.78 32.04 -13.37
N LYS A 44 2.11 31.86 -13.38
CA LYS A 44 3.05 32.96 -13.11
C LYS A 44 3.00 34.01 -14.23
N ASN A 45 2.91 33.59 -15.48
CA ASN A 45 2.81 34.47 -16.65
C ASN A 45 1.48 35.24 -16.71
N LEU A 46 0.44 34.79 -16.00
CA LEU A 46 -0.82 35.51 -15.89
C LEU A 46 -0.66 36.89 -15.25
N ARG A 47 0.38 37.09 -14.45
CA ARG A 47 0.69 38.41 -13.83
C ARG A 47 1.06 39.48 -14.85
N SER A 48 1.52 39.09 -16.04
CA SER A 48 1.90 39.99 -17.14
C SER A 48 0.73 40.35 -18.05
N VAL A 49 -0.46 39.79 -17.85
CA VAL A 49 -1.67 40.03 -18.64
C VAL A 49 -2.50 41.19 -18.04
N ALA A 50 -3.25 41.86 -18.91
CA ALA A 50 -4.14 42.98 -18.49
C ALA A 50 -5.08 42.53 -17.36
N PRO A 51 -5.34 43.44 -16.37
CA PRO A 51 -6.10 43.07 -15.17
C PRO A 51 -7.53 42.62 -15.45
N GLU A 52 -8.12 43.06 -16.56
CA GLU A 52 -9.49 42.69 -16.98
C GLU A 52 -9.60 41.24 -17.49
N GLU A 53 -8.56 40.70 -18.11
CA GLU A 53 -8.55 39.37 -18.68
C GLU A 53 -8.06 38.28 -17.70
N ARG A 54 -7.43 38.69 -16.60
CA ARG A 54 -6.88 37.76 -15.58
C ARG A 54 -7.90 36.77 -15.01
N PRO A 55 -9.13 37.16 -14.62
CA PRO A 55 -10.09 36.24 -14.04
C PRO A 55 -10.59 35.20 -15.04
N ALA A 56 -10.76 35.58 -16.31
CA ALA A 56 -11.18 34.64 -17.36
C ALA A 56 -10.09 33.62 -17.67
N MET A 57 -8.85 34.10 -17.86
CA MET A 57 -7.70 33.22 -18.10
C MET A 57 -7.37 32.33 -16.89
N GLY A 58 -7.52 32.84 -15.68
CA GLY A 58 -7.34 32.08 -14.45
C GLY A 58 -8.29 30.87 -14.33
N LYS A 59 -9.56 31.05 -14.76
CA LYS A 59 -10.54 29.97 -14.84
C LYS A 59 -10.11 28.89 -15.83
N ILE A 60 -9.73 29.29 -17.04
CA ILE A 60 -9.31 28.35 -18.11
C ILE A 60 -8.08 27.55 -17.67
N ILE A 61 -7.07 28.20 -17.06
CA ILE A 61 -5.87 27.51 -16.57
C ILE A 61 -6.22 26.55 -15.42
N ASN A 62 -7.16 26.92 -14.57
CA ASN A 62 -7.59 26.05 -13.46
C ASN A 62 -8.39 24.84 -13.98
N GLU A 63 -9.25 25.02 -14.96
CA GLU A 63 -9.97 23.95 -15.64
C GLU A 63 -8.98 22.97 -16.34
N LEU A 64 -7.99 23.53 -17.05
CA LEU A 64 -6.92 22.72 -17.65
C LEU A 64 -6.16 21.91 -16.59
N LYS A 65 -5.80 22.55 -15.48
CA LYS A 65 -5.12 21.86 -14.38
C LYS A 65 -5.95 20.72 -13.80
N GLN A 66 -7.26 20.95 -13.59
CA GLN A 66 -8.16 19.92 -13.08
C GLN A 66 -8.32 18.77 -14.09
N LYS A 67 -8.44 19.08 -15.37
CA LYS A 67 -8.53 18.05 -16.42
C LYS A 67 -7.25 17.21 -16.45
N VAL A 68 -6.08 17.84 -16.55
CA VAL A 68 -4.79 17.14 -16.59
C VAL A 68 -4.55 16.33 -15.30
N GLN A 69 -5.00 16.82 -14.14
CA GLN A 69 -4.92 16.07 -12.90
C GLN A 69 -5.82 14.83 -12.91
N ALA A 70 -7.06 14.95 -13.37
CA ALA A 70 -7.97 13.82 -13.47
C ALA A 70 -7.47 12.75 -14.47
N ASP A 71 -6.94 13.19 -15.60
CA ASP A 71 -6.36 12.30 -16.60
C ASP A 71 -5.09 11.59 -16.07
N TYR A 72 -4.26 12.31 -15.32
CA TYR A 72 -3.11 11.73 -14.61
C TYR A 72 -3.54 10.66 -13.60
N ASP A 73 -4.54 10.95 -12.78
CA ASP A 73 -5.03 10.01 -11.76
C ASP A 73 -5.61 8.74 -12.42
N ALA A 74 -6.31 8.90 -13.55
CA ALA A 74 -6.80 7.78 -14.34
C ALA A 74 -5.66 6.94 -14.95
N ALA A 75 -4.62 7.58 -15.47
CA ALA A 75 -3.43 6.91 -15.99
C ALA A 75 -2.66 6.19 -14.86
N ALA A 76 -2.52 6.82 -13.69
CA ALA A 76 -1.89 6.23 -12.52
C ALA A 76 -2.62 4.96 -12.03
N ALA A 77 -3.94 4.97 -12.04
CA ALA A 77 -4.74 3.81 -11.70
C ALA A 77 -4.50 2.64 -12.68
N LYS A 78 -4.48 2.92 -13.99
CA LYS A 78 -4.19 1.90 -15.03
C LYS A 78 -2.79 1.30 -14.90
N VAL A 79 -1.77 2.13 -14.67
CA VAL A 79 -0.38 1.65 -14.49
C VAL A 79 -0.29 0.78 -13.25
N LYS A 80 -0.91 1.17 -12.14
CA LYS A 80 -0.95 0.39 -10.90
C LYS A 80 -1.66 -0.95 -11.07
N GLU A 81 -2.76 -0.97 -11.79
CA GLU A 81 -3.52 -2.19 -12.09
C GLU A 81 -2.70 -3.15 -12.97
N ALA A 82 -2.05 -2.62 -14.01
CA ALA A 82 -1.19 -3.40 -14.90
C ALA A 82 0.01 -4.01 -14.15
N GLU A 83 0.66 -3.24 -13.27
CA GLU A 83 1.75 -3.74 -12.42
C GLU A 83 1.27 -4.84 -11.47
N LEU A 84 0.10 -4.65 -10.84
CA LEU A 84 -0.48 -5.64 -9.95
C LEU A 84 -0.82 -6.93 -10.71
N ALA A 85 -1.41 -6.82 -11.89
CA ALA A 85 -1.71 -7.96 -12.75
C ALA A 85 -0.44 -8.71 -13.17
N ALA A 86 0.61 -7.99 -13.57
CA ALA A 86 1.89 -8.57 -13.93
C ALA A 86 2.56 -9.29 -12.73
N ARG A 87 2.51 -8.68 -11.55
CA ARG A 87 3.01 -9.29 -10.33
C ARG A 87 2.24 -10.55 -9.96
N ASN A 88 0.92 -10.50 -9.98
CA ASN A 88 0.08 -11.64 -9.68
C ASN A 88 0.31 -12.80 -10.66
N ALA A 89 0.53 -12.50 -11.95
CA ALA A 89 0.85 -13.52 -12.94
C ALA A 89 2.22 -14.17 -12.70
N ALA A 90 3.21 -13.37 -12.27
CA ALA A 90 4.55 -13.85 -11.95
C ALA A 90 4.61 -14.65 -10.64
N GLU A 91 3.76 -14.29 -9.66
CA GLU A 91 3.70 -14.92 -8.33
C GLU A 91 2.68 -16.07 -8.26
N THR A 92 2.18 -16.58 -9.41
CA THR A 92 1.23 -17.67 -9.44
C THR A 92 1.85 -18.93 -8.85
N VAL A 93 1.26 -19.45 -7.77
CA VAL A 93 1.67 -20.68 -7.11
C VAL A 93 0.68 -21.79 -7.47
N ASP A 94 1.21 -22.97 -7.84
CA ASP A 94 0.38 -24.15 -8.06
C ASP A 94 -0.15 -24.69 -6.73
N ILE A 95 -1.44 -24.42 -6.46
CA ILE A 95 -2.14 -24.85 -5.25
C ILE A 95 -2.60 -26.32 -5.31
N THR A 96 -2.43 -27.01 -6.45
CA THR A 96 -2.78 -28.43 -6.60
C THR A 96 -1.72 -29.36 -6.01
N LEU A 97 -0.51 -28.85 -5.75
CA LEU A 97 0.53 -29.60 -5.08
C LEU A 97 0.13 -29.90 -3.62
N PRO A 98 0.30 -31.14 -3.15
CA PRO A 98 0.00 -31.52 -1.78
C PRO A 98 0.86 -30.68 -0.81
N ALA A 99 0.23 -30.15 0.24
CA ALA A 99 0.94 -29.44 1.28
C ALA A 99 1.98 -30.36 1.94
N LYS A 100 3.14 -29.80 2.29
CA LYS A 100 4.10 -30.54 3.13
C LYS A 100 3.43 -30.83 4.47
N THR A 101 3.13 -32.10 4.73
CA THR A 101 2.65 -32.54 6.03
C THR A 101 3.75 -32.30 7.06
N ARG A 102 3.45 -31.56 8.12
CA ARG A 102 4.36 -31.47 9.25
C ARG A 102 4.33 -32.83 9.96
N ALA A 103 5.48 -33.42 10.23
CA ALA A 103 5.57 -34.54 11.13
C ALA A 103 4.95 -34.16 12.47
N VAL A 104 3.99 -34.94 12.94
CA VAL A 104 3.42 -34.75 14.28
C VAL A 104 4.55 -35.01 15.27
N GLY A 105 4.88 -33.99 16.06
CA GLY A 105 5.91 -34.13 17.09
C GLY A 105 5.44 -35.09 18.19
N GLY A 106 6.40 -35.77 18.83
CA GLY A 106 6.13 -36.52 20.07
C GLY A 106 6.11 -35.59 21.29
N LEU A 107 5.55 -36.05 22.40
CA LEU A 107 5.63 -35.38 23.69
C LEU A 107 7.09 -35.33 24.17
N HIS A 108 7.46 -34.24 24.85
CA HIS A 108 8.76 -34.13 25.46
C HIS A 108 8.94 -35.24 26.51
N PRO A 109 10.14 -35.84 26.67
CA PRO A 109 10.36 -36.90 27.64
C PRO A 109 9.93 -36.55 29.06
N LEU A 110 10.16 -35.33 29.53
CA LEU A 110 9.68 -34.87 30.83
C LEU A 110 8.16 -34.92 30.95
N THR A 111 7.43 -34.49 29.90
CA THR A 111 5.97 -34.57 29.92
C THR A 111 5.48 -36.02 29.98
N LEU A 112 6.15 -36.92 29.29
CA LEU A 112 5.82 -38.36 29.36
C LEU A 112 6.00 -38.91 30.79
N VAL A 113 7.12 -38.58 31.42
CA VAL A 113 7.37 -39.01 32.81
C VAL A 113 6.37 -38.37 33.77
N THR A 114 6.09 -37.08 33.62
CA THR A 114 5.09 -36.38 34.47
C THR A 114 3.72 -37.04 34.33
N ASN A 115 3.29 -37.35 33.14
CA ASN A 115 2.00 -38.03 32.90
C ASN A 115 1.99 -39.43 33.56
N GLN A 116 3.07 -40.17 33.47
CA GLN A 116 3.18 -41.49 34.10
C GLN A 116 3.07 -41.38 35.63
N ILE A 117 3.72 -40.39 36.24
CA ILE A 117 3.62 -40.13 37.66
C ILE A 117 2.18 -39.79 38.07
N ILE A 118 1.55 -38.89 37.32
CA ILE A 118 0.15 -38.52 37.53
C ILE A 118 -0.77 -39.75 37.46
N ASP A 119 -0.60 -40.60 36.47
CA ASP A 119 -1.41 -41.80 36.29
C ASP A 119 -1.28 -42.77 37.48
N VAL A 120 -0.07 -43.00 37.96
CA VAL A 120 0.18 -43.84 39.14
C VAL A 120 -0.48 -43.29 40.39
N PHE A 121 -0.28 -42.01 40.68
CA PHE A 121 -0.84 -41.41 41.90
C PHE A 121 -2.36 -41.23 41.83
N SER A 122 -2.89 -40.90 40.66
CA SER A 122 -4.33 -40.85 40.43
C SER A 122 -4.99 -42.20 40.68
N GLY A 123 -4.35 -43.29 40.27
CA GLY A 123 -4.79 -44.68 40.60
C GLY A 123 -4.81 -45.00 42.09
N MET A 124 -4.03 -44.28 42.90
CA MET A 124 -4.05 -44.39 44.38
C MET A 124 -5.06 -43.45 45.04
N GLY A 125 -5.79 -42.63 44.28
CA GLY A 125 -6.78 -41.71 44.79
C GLY A 125 -6.28 -40.27 45.05
N PHE A 126 -5.09 -39.93 44.60
CA PHE A 126 -4.59 -38.54 44.61
C PHE A 126 -5.15 -37.76 43.43
N ALA A 127 -5.28 -36.46 43.61
CA ALA A 127 -5.67 -35.53 42.55
C ALA A 127 -4.54 -34.51 42.34
N VAL A 128 -4.37 -34.09 41.08
CA VAL A 128 -3.47 -32.99 40.73
C VAL A 128 -4.13 -31.68 41.17
N ALA A 129 -3.44 -30.89 41.98
CA ALA A 129 -3.86 -29.54 42.36
C ALA A 129 -2.95 -28.53 41.66
N ASP A 130 -3.55 -27.58 40.95
CA ASP A 130 -2.84 -26.41 40.42
C ASP A 130 -2.82 -25.32 41.48
N ALA A 131 -1.63 -24.87 41.87
CA ALA A 131 -1.44 -23.76 42.77
C ALA A 131 -0.76 -22.60 42.08
N PRO A 132 -0.91 -21.33 42.55
CA PRO A 132 -0.17 -20.20 42.04
C PRO A 132 1.34 -20.44 42.17
N GLU A 133 2.12 -19.98 41.19
CA GLU A 133 3.59 -20.07 41.24
C GLU A 133 4.21 -19.03 42.18
N ILE A 134 3.47 -17.98 42.53
CA ILE A 134 3.91 -16.89 43.43
C ILE A 134 2.89 -16.80 44.56
N GLU A 135 3.36 -16.96 45.75
CA GLU A 135 2.58 -16.87 47.00
C GLU A 135 3.26 -15.97 48.00
N ASP A 136 2.50 -15.46 48.97
CA ASP A 136 2.97 -14.69 50.10
C ASP A 136 3.47 -15.64 51.21
N ASP A 137 4.19 -15.08 52.16
CA ASP A 137 4.79 -15.79 53.29
C ASP A 137 3.74 -16.57 54.11
N ASP A 138 2.54 -16.00 54.27
CA ASP A 138 1.43 -16.58 55.04
C ASP A 138 0.87 -17.88 54.44
N HIS A 139 1.08 -18.09 53.15
CA HIS A 139 0.61 -19.28 52.43
C HIS A 139 1.72 -20.31 52.15
N ASN A 140 2.97 -19.97 52.47
CA ASN A 140 4.14 -20.78 52.09
C ASN A 140 4.97 -21.24 53.28
N PHE A 141 4.83 -21.16 54.43
CA PHE A 141 5.66 -21.70 55.53
C PHE A 141 5.45 -21.03 56.91
N THR A 142 4.40 -20.29 57.13
CA THR A 142 4.06 -19.72 58.43
C THR A 142 3.05 -20.58 59.18
#